data_8ba9d7fa9803c63716a88a2468645b35
#
_entry.id   8ba9d7fa9803c63716a88a2468645b35
#
_cell.length_a   1.000
_cell.length_b   1.000
_cell.length_c   1.000
_cell.angle_alpha   90.00
_cell.angle_beta   90.00
_cell.angle_gamma   90.00
#
_symmetry.space_group_name_H-M   'P 1'
#
loop_
_entity.id
_entity.type
_entity.pdbx_description
1 polymer ?
#
loop_
_entity_poly.entity_id
_entity_poly.type
_entity_poly.pdbx_seq_one_letter_code
_entity_poly.pdbx_strand_id
1 'polypeptide(L)'
;MIVIGGGLAGLSASVALAEAGWRVRLFEQRPFLGGRAASYVLPDGEHVDNCQHVTFGCCTNLEDFYRRVGAGNKIKFFDRLILQDPQGRRGEMHAGFLPAPFHMAGSFLFFSPLALKDKLCIARAFYSILQSGGHPPDLNGAARISMLEWLQRRKQTPAAISRFWRVVLVSALSEELDRIDARYGIDVFWKAVLSNKNGYRMGVPSVALGDLYDGCRAAMEQKGGDVVFRSPLRGLRIENGKLVAVLFDEAREESADAYVLALPHLVLSDLLPESLKQSDTALGNLDKITVAPITGVHFWFDRQVMTEPFLSLLDTTTQWIFNKSALYAGSNGASPASPSVKANGQYLQLVISASYDLLQKPRQEIIDLCLAEVRHALPAAREANLLKATVIKEAAATFSPQPGVDRWRPMQQTSIAGLFLAGDWTATGWPATMEGAVRSGYLAAEAVLRAAGEPKHFLQHDLKPDGLAGLWAKN
;
A
#
# COMPACT_ATOMS: atom_id res chain seq x y z
N MET A 1 -5.46 -26.64 6.26
CA MET A 1 -4.20 -25.88 6.22
C MET A 1 -4.23 -24.73 7.23
N ILE A 2 -3.07 -24.19 7.61
CA ILE A 2 -2.96 -23.06 8.54
C ILE A 2 -2.36 -21.85 7.82
N VAL A 3 -2.96 -20.66 8.06
CA VAL A 3 -2.43 -19.36 7.64
C VAL A 3 -2.16 -18.53 8.89
N ILE A 4 -0.97 -17.94 9.01
CA ILE A 4 -0.58 -17.10 10.14
C ILE A 4 -0.45 -15.65 9.68
N GLY A 5 -1.29 -14.77 10.26
CA GLY A 5 -1.37 -13.34 9.98
C GLY A 5 -2.60 -12.95 9.16
N GLY A 6 -3.45 -12.12 9.76
CA GLY A 6 -4.71 -11.62 9.21
C GLY A 6 -4.57 -10.29 8.43
N GLY A 7 -3.38 -9.99 7.89
CA GLY A 7 -3.19 -8.89 6.93
C GLY A 7 -3.63 -9.27 5.52
N LEU A 8 -3.61 -8.31 4.57
CA LEU A 8 -4.06 -8.54 3.18
C LEU A 8 -3.43 -9.75 2.50
N ALA A 9 -2.17 -10.03 2.76
CA ALA A 9 -1.47 -11.19 2.21
C ALA A 9 -2.05 -12.52 2.73
N GLY A 10 -2.26 -12.63 4.04
CA GLY A 10 -2.86 -13.84 4.64
C GLY A 10 -4.34 -13.98 4.29
N LEU A 11 -5.10 -12.87 4.26
CA LEU A 11 -6.50 -12.87 3.87
C LEU A 11 -6.69 -13.31 2.42
N SER A 12 -5.91 -12.76 1.49
CA SER A 12 -6.01 -13.15 0.07
C SER A 12 -5.57 -14.59 -0.18
N ALA A 13 -4.54 -15.07 0.52
CA ALA A 13 -4.16 -16.49 0.48
C ALA A 13 -5.29 -17.38 1.02
N SER A 14 -5.88 -17.02 2.17
CA SER A 14 -6.94 -17.77 2.82
C SER A 14 -8.21 -17.87 1.96
N VAL A 15 -8.64 -16.76 1.38
CA VAL A 15 -9.81 -16.72 0.49
C VAL A 15 -9.58 -17.57 -0.76
N ALA A 16 -8.42 -17.43 -1.42
CA ALA A 16 -8.08 -18.20 -2.60
C ALA A 16 -8.02 -19.71 -2.33
N LEU A 17 -7.43 -20.12 -1.21
CA LEU A 17 -7.36 -21.53 -0.82
C LEU A 17 -8.73 -22.08 -0.41
N ALA A 18 -9.57 -21.30 0.28
CA ALA A 18 -10.94 -21.69 0.59
C ALA A 18 -11.77 -21.87 -0.69
N GLU A 19 -11.66 -20.97 -1.69
CA GLU A 19 -12.30 -21.13 -3.00
C GLU A 19 -11.78 -22.35 -3.76
N ALA A 20 -10.52 -22.74 -3.53
CA ALA A 20 -9.97 -23.99 -4.09
C ALA A 20 -10.55 -25.24 -3.40
N GLY A 21 -11.30 -25.09 -2.31
CA GLY A 21 -11.94 -26.19 -1.58
C GLY A 21 -11.19 -26.62 -0.33
N TRP A 22 -10.12 -25.94 0.06
CA TRP A 22 -9.34 -26.26 1.24
C TRP A 22 -9.99 -25.72 2.52
N ARG A 23 -9.93 -26.50 3.62
CA ARG A 23 -10.27 -26.02 4.95
C ARG A 23 -9.12 -25.18 5.49
N VAL A 24 -9.34 -23.87 5.63
CA VAL A 24 -8.32 -22.89 6.07
C VAL A 24 -8.62 -22.43 7.48
N ARG A 25 -7.62 -22.52 8.38
CA ARG A 25 -7.64 -21.89 9.70
C ARG A 25 -6.65 -20.73 9.70
N LEU A 26 -7.16 -19.52 9.90
CA LEU A 26 -6.33 -18.31 9.97
C LEU A 26 -6.15 -17.89 11.42
N PHE A 27 -4.89 -17.71 11.84
CA PHE A 27 -4.51 -17.22 13.17
C PHE A 27 -4.00 -15.79 13.09
N GLU A 28 -4.59 -14.90 13.88
CA GLU A 28 -4.20 -13.49 13.98
C GLU A 28 -3.94 -13.12 15.45
N GLN A 29 -2.82 -12.40 15.69
CA GLN A 29 -2.43 -11.97 17.05
C GLN A 29 -3.33 -10.86 17.61
N ARG A 30 -3.90 -9.99 16.74
CA ARG A 30 -4.79 -8.89 17.11
C ARG A 30 -6.23 -9.37 17.20
N PRO A 31 -7.14 -8.59 17.83
CA PRO A 31 -8.56 -8.92 17.87
C PRO A 31 -9.32 -8.51 16.59
N PHE A 32 -8.63 -8.14 15.52
CA PHE A 32 -9.20 -7.66 14.25
C PHE A 32 -8.31 -8.03 13.06
N LEU A 33 -8.91 -8.01 11.86
CA LEU A 33 -8.24 -8.27 10.58
C LEU A 33 -7.68 -6.98 9.96
N GLY A 34 -6.89 -7.13 8.89
CA GLY A 34 -6.34 -6.05 8.06
C GLY A 34 -4.85 -5.77 8.27
N GLY A 35 -4.26 -6.22 9.37
CA GLY A 35 -2.82 -6.03 9.65
C GLY A 35 -2.45 -4.54 9.69
N ARG A 36 -1.60 -4.08 8.75
CA ARG A 36 -1.21 -2.66 8.62
C ARG A 36 -2.33 -1.79 8.02
N ALA A 37 -3.21 -2.36 7.20
CA ALA A 37 -4.38 -1.69 6.63
C ALA A 37 -5.63 -1.95 7.49
N ALA A 38 -5.59 -1.61 8.77
CA ALA A 38 -6.64 -1.87 9.75
C ALA A 38 -7.20 -0.59 10.36
N SER A 39 -8.33 -0.73 11.03
CA SER A 39 -8.94 0.32 11.85
C SER A 39 -8.76 0.01 13.33
N TYR A 40 -8.69 1.04 14.15
CA TYR A 40 -8.60 0.95 15.61
C TYR A 40 -9.76 1.66 16.28
N VAL A 41 -10.09 1.21 17.49
CA VAL A 41 -10.96 1.93 18.41
C VAL A 41 -10.07 2.68 19.39
N LEU A 42 -10.18 4.01 19.43
CA LEU A 42 -9.51 4.84 20.41
C LEU A 42 -10.14 4.68 21.80
N PRO A 43 -9.46 5.07 22.90
CA PRO A 43 -9.99 4.93 24.26
C PRO A 43 -11.35 5.62 24.51
N ASP A 44 -11.68 6.64 23.74
CA ASP A 44 -12.95 7.37 23.78
C ASP A 44 -14.04 6.77 22.87
N GLY A 45 -13.80 5.62 22.25
CA GLY A 45 -14.73 4.92 21.37
C GLY A 45 -14.69 5.35 19.89
N GLU A 46 -13.93 6.37 19.54
CA GLU A 46 -13.75 6.77 18.13
C GLU A 46 -13.00 5.73 17.33
N HIS A 47 -13.48 5.46 16.11
CA HIS A 47 -12.80 4.59 15.15
C HIS A 47 -11.90 5.40 14.24
N VAL A 48 -10.65 5.00 14.11
CA VAL A 48 -9.68 5.60 13.19
C VAL A 48 -8.97 4.52 12.38
N ASP A 49 -8.67 4.83 11.13
CA ASP A 49 -7.82 3.97 10.31
C ASP A 49 -6.34 4.17 10.71
N ASN A 50 -5.53 3.12 10.64
CA ASN A 50 -4.08 3.19 10.90
C ASN A 50 -3.44 4.34 10.11
N CYS A 51 -3.73 4.38 8.82
CA CYS A 51 -3.44 5.47 7.91
C CYS A 51 -4.47 5.45 6.78
N GLN A 52 -4.54 6.50 5.94
CA GLN A 52 -5.34 6.40 4.73
C GLN A 52 -4.67 5.44 3.76
N HIS A 53 -5.43 4.48 3.30
CA HIS A 53 -5.03 3.57 2.25
C HIS A 53 -5.83 3.87 0.98
N VAL A 54 -5.13 3.98 -0.14
CA VAL A 54 -5.74 4.19 -1.46
C VAL A 54 -5.31 3.08 -2.41
N THR A 55 -6.13 2.79 -3.40
CA THR A 55 -5.78 1.94 -4.54
C THR A 55 -5.70 2.78 -5.80
N PHE A 56 -5.17 2.20 -6.86
CA PHE A 56 -5.17 2.79 -8.20
C PHE A 56 -5.75 1.81 -9.20
N GLY A 57 -6.29 2.30 -10.30
CA GLY A 57 -6.88 1.44 -11.33
C GLY A 57 -5.92 0.42 -11.95
N CYS A 58 -4.60 0.55 -11.72
CA CYS A 58 -3.62 -0.46 -12.10
C CYS A 58 -3.49 -1.61 -11.07
N CYS A 59 -4.13 -1.54 -9.90
CA CYS A 59 -4.06 -2.53 -8.81
C CYS A 59 -5.09 -3.65 -9.03
N THR A 60 -4.91 -4.44 -10.08
CA THR A 60 -5.91 -5.42 -10.55
C THR A 60 -6.19 -6.56 -9.56
N ASN A 61 -5.18 -7.00 -8.82
CA ASN A 61 -5.35 -8.08 -7.84
C ASN A 61 -6.05 -7.60 -6.58
N LEU A 62 -5.79 -6.37 -6.13
CA LEU A 62 -6.49 -5.78 -5.00
C LEU A 62 -7.98 -5.56 -5.32
N GLU A 63 -8.31 -5.07 -6.53
CA GLU A 63 -9.69 -4.94 -6.99
C GLU A 63 -10.39 -6.31 -7.09
N ASP A 64 -9.69 -7.33 -7.61
CA ASP A 64 -10.20 -8.71 -7.65
C ASP A 64 -10.48 -9.24 -6.24
N PHE A 65 -9.55 -9.05 -5.31
CA PHE A 65 -9.73 -9.45 -3.91
C PHE A 65 -10.95 -8.78 -3.27
N TYR A 66 -11.10 -7.45 -3.40
CA TYR A 66 -12.26 -6.76 -2.86
C TYR A 66 -13.58 -7.25 -3.47
N ARG A 67 -13.59 -7.59 -4.76
CA ARG A 67 -14.77 -8.18 -5.40
C ARG A 67 -15.10 -9.57 -4.84
N ARG A 68 -14.09 -10.43 -4.63
CA ARG A 68 -14.26 -11.79 -4.07
C ARG A 68 -14.85 -11.76 -2.66
N VAL A 69 -14.47 -10.80 -1.85
CA VAL A 69 -14.96 -10.66 -0.48
C VAL A 69 -16.18 -9.73 -0.36
N GLY A 70 -16.79 -9.32 -1.49
CA GLY A 70 -18.00 -8.48 -1.50
C GLY A 70 -17.76 -7.02 -1.10
N ALA A 71 -16.50 -6.54 -1.11
CA ALA A 71 -16.15 -5.17 -0.73
C ALA A 71 -15.93 -4.22 -1.92
N GLY A 72 -16.11 -4.67 -3.17
CA GLY A 72 -15.80 -3.85 -4.36
C GLY A 72 -16.60 -2.54 -4.43
N ASN A 73 -17.87 -2.53 -3.98
CA ASN A 73 -18.72 -1.33 -3.94
C ASN A 73 -18.37 -0.36 -2.79
N LYS A 74 -17.49 -0.77 -1.87
CA LYS A 74 -16.99 0.05 -0.76
C LYS A 74 -15.80 0.93 -1.17
N ILE A 75 -15.30 0.81 -2.42
CA ILE A 75 -14.22 1.62 -2.98
C ILE A 75 -14.79 2.62 -3.97
N LYS A 76 -14.60 3.92 -3.70
CA LYS A 76 -15.01 5.01 -4.57
C LYS A 76 -13.84 5.50 -5.41
N PHE A 77 -13.97 5.43 -6.75
CA PHE A 77 -12.93 5.88 -7.67
C PHE A 77 -13.09 7.35 -8.04
N PHE A 78 -11.97 8.07 -8.06
CA PHE A 78 -11.87 9.48 -8.44
C PHE A 78 -10.94 9.63 -9.64
N ASP A 79 -11.38 10.43 -10.59
CA ASP A 79 -10.68 10.69 -11.85
C ASP A 79 -9.86 12.00 -11.82
N ARG A 80 -9.94 12.76 -10.73
CA ARG A 80 -9.22 14.04 -10.56
C ARG A 80 -8.37 13.99 -9.30
N LEU A 81 -7.10 14.36 -9.45
CA LEU A 81 -6.16 14.55 -8.35
C LEU A 81 -5.90 16.05 -8.22
N ILE A 82 -6.12 16.60 -7.02
CA ILE A 82 -5.97 18.03 -6.74
C ILE A 82 -4.71 18.23 -5.90
N LEU A 83 -3.82 19.09 -6.37
CA LEU A 83 -2.58 19.42 -5.69
C LEU A 83 -2.50 20.94 -5.47
N GLN A 84 -1.96 21.36 -4.34
CA GLN A 84 -1.83 22.77 -3.97
C GLN A 84 -0.41 23.06 -3.47
N ASP A 85 0.19 24.14 -3.96
CA ASP A 85 1.48 24.61 -3.47
C ASP A 85 1.32 25.60 -2.28
N PRO A 86 2.42 25.94 -1.58
CA PRO A 86 2.35 26.87 -0.43
C PRO A 86 1.84 28.27 -0.76
N GLN A 87 1.88 28.68 -2.04
CA GLN A 87 1.32 29.95 -2.50
C GLN A 87 -0.19 29.88 -2.80
N GLY A 88 -0.81 28.71 -2.54
CA GLY A 88 -2.24 28.48 -2.79
C GLY A 88 -2.58 28.21 -4.26
N ARG A 89 -1.58 28.06 -5.16
CA ARG A 89 -1.84 27.71 -6.56
C ARG A 89 -2.25 26.26 -6.63
N ARG A 90 -3.44 26.01 -7.17
CA ARG A 90 -3.99 24.66 -7.34
C ARG A 90 -3.76 24.19 -8.77
N GLY A 91 -3.40 22.91 -8.89
CA GLY A 91 -3.33 22.19 -10.14
C GLY A 91 -4.15 20.92 -10.07
N GLU A 92 -4.85 20.59 -11.15
CA GLU A 92 -5.61 19.35 -11.27
C GLU A 92 -4.94 18.43 -12.29
N MET A 93 -4.89 17.13 -11.96
CA MET A 93 -4.45 16.09 -12.87
C MET A 93 -5.60 15.14 -13.16
N HIS A 94 -5.98 15.04 -14.44
CA HIS A 94 -7.09 14.17 -14.89
C HIS A 94 -6.91 13.79 -16.35
N ALA A 95 -7.53 12.68 -16.77
CA ALA A 95 -7.56 12.28 -18.17
C ALA A 95 -8.47 13.18 -18.98
N GLY A 96 -8.04 13.50 -20.21
CA GLY A 96 -8.83 14.10 -21.25
C GLY A 96 -9.28 13.09 -22.29
N PHE A 97 -9.55 13.58 -23.51
CA PHE A 97 -10.05 12.76 -24.64
C PHE A 97 -8.97 11.97 -25.37
N LEU A 98 -7.69 12.33 -25.21
CA LEU A 98 -6.59 11.65 -25.87
C LEU A 98 -6.41 10.22 -25.32
N PRO A 99 -5.95 9.28 -26.16
CA PRO A 99 -5.62 7.93 -25.69
C PRO A 99 -4.32 7.93 -24.85
N ALA A 100 -4.09 6.86 -24.08
CA ALA A 100 -2.79 6.65 -23.42
C ALA A 100 -1.68 6.60 -24.49
N PRO A 101 -0.51 7.17 -24.23
CA PRO A 101 -0.04 7.79 -22.98
C PRO A 101 -0.37 9.30 -22.83
N PHE A 102 -1.08 9.89 -23.77
CA PHE A 102 -1.30 11.35 -23.85
C PHE A 102 -2.57 11.83 -23.13
N HIS A 103 -3.33 10.94 -22.53
CA HIS A 103 -4.62 11.25 -21.90
C HIS A 103 -4.55 12.34 -20.81
N MET A 104 -3.42 12.47 -20.10
CA MET A 104 -3.21 13.51 -19.09
C MET A 104 -2.54 14.78 -19.62
N ALA A 105 -2.15 14.85 -20.90
CA ALA A 105 -1.38 15.96 -21.46
C ALA A 105 -2.07 17.31 -21.30
N GLY A 106 -3.40 17.36 -21.47
CA GLY A 106 -4.18 18.60 -21.31
C GLY A 106 -4.10 19.15 -19.88
N SER A 107 -4.47 18.35 -18.88
CA SER A 107 -4.42 18.77 -17.48
C SER A 107 -2.98 19.09 -17.03
N PHE A 108 -2.00 18.31 -17.50
CA PHE A 108 -0.60 18.55 -17.22
C PHE A 108 -0.09 19.88 -17.79
N LEU A 109 -0.51 20.24 -19.00
CA LEU A 109 -0.13 21.51 -19.62
C LEU A 109 -0.61 22.72 -18.77
N PHE A 110 -1.81 22.63 -18.21
CA PHE A 110 -2.40 23.69 -17.36
C PHE A 110 -2.08 23.54 -15.87
N PHE A 111 -1.25 22.58 -15.48
CA PHE A 111 -0.87 22.37 -14.08
C PHE A 111 -0.03 23.53 -13.55
N SER A 112 -0.68 24.45 -12.81
CA SER A 112 -0.13 25.75 -12.41
C SER A 112 1.07 25.70 -11.44
N PRO A 113 1.28 24.67 -10.59
CA PRO A 113 2.44 24.61 -9.71
C PRO A 113 3.80 24.42 -10.41
N LEU A 114 3.79 24.08 -11.72
CA LEU A 114 5.00 23.86 -12.53
C LEU A 114 5.13 24.88 -13.66
N ALA A 115 6.34 25.40 -13.87
CA ALA A 115 6.66 26.22 -15.03
C ALA A 115 6.79 25.38 -16.31
N LEU A 116 6.70 26.01 -17.49
CA LEU A 116 6.79 25.31 -18.77
C LEU A 116 8.09 24.51 -18.93
N LYS A 117 9.23 25.06 -18.46
CA LYS A 117 10.53 24.37 -18.48
C LYS A 117 10.50 23.05 -17.69
N ASP A 118 9.79 23.03 -16.54
CA ASP A 118 9.67 21.85 -15.69
C ASP A 118 8.80 20.78 -16.39
N LYS A 119 7.74 21.20 -17.02
CA LYS A 119 6.86 20.30 -17.82
C LYS A 119 7.61 19.67 -19.00
N LEU A 120 8.42 20.45 -19.69
CA LEU A 120 9.23 19.95 -20.81
C LEU A 120 10.28 18.91 -20.39
N CYS A 121 10.95 19.12 -19.24
CA CYS A 121 11.91 18.12 -18.78
C CYS A 121 11.23 16.86 -18.28
N ILE A 122 10.05 16.95 -17.64
CA ILE A 122 9.23 15.78 -17.27
C ILE A 122 8.79 15.02 -18.54
N ALA A 123 8.29 15.72 -19.56
CA ALA A 123 7.90 15.11 -20.83
C ALA A 123 9.05 14.32 -21.50
N ARG A 124 10.29 14.85 -21.44
CA ARG A 124 11.49 14.13 -21.91
C ARG A 124 11.76 12.85 -21.14
N ALA A 125 11.61 12.87 -19.83
CA ALA A 125 11.79 11.68 -19.02
C ALA A 125 10.69 10.63 -19.32
N PHE A 126 9.45 11.06 -19.46
CA PHE A 126 8.34 10.19 -19.89
C PHE A 126 8.58 9.58 -21.26
N TYR A 127 9.09 10.36 -22.22
CA TYR A 127 9.45 9.83 -23.54
C TYR A 127 10.51 8.71 -23.44
N SER A 128 11.52 8.87 -22.57
CA SER A 128 12.52 7.81 -22.32
C SER A 128 11.88 6.54 -21.71
N ILE A 129 10.92 6.69 -20.79
CA ILE A 129 10.18 5.55 -20.22
C ILE A 129 9.33 4.86 -21.30
N LEU A 130 8.64 5.62 -22.12
CA LEU A 130 7.83 5.10 -23.24
C LEU A 130 8.67 4.31 -24.24
N GLN A 131 9.76 4.88 -24.74
CA GLN A 131 10.64 4.20 -25.70
C GLN A 131 11.17 2.86 -25.20
N SER A 132 11.29 2.70 -23.90
CA SER A 132 11.76 1.46 -23.27
C SER A 132 10.64 0.50 -22.89
N GLY A 133 9.36 0.87 -23.09
CA GLY A 133 8.22 0.08 -22.63
C GLY A 133 8.18 -0.10 -21.12
N GLY A 134 8.62 0.92 -20.35
CA GLY A 134 8.74 0.88 -18.90
C GLY A 134 10.04 0.21 -18.38
N HIS A 135 10.93 -0.25 -19.26
CA HIS A 135 12.17 -0.94 -18.89
C HIS A 135 13.40 -0.26 -19.49
N PRO A 136 13.85 0.92 -18.99
CA PRO A 136 14.99 1.63 -19.54
C PRO A 136 16.26 0.78 -19.56
N PRO A 137 16.99 0.73 -20.70
CA PRO A 137 18.18 -0.13 -20.85
C PRO A 137 19.30 0.19 -19.87
N ASP A 138 19.44 1.45 -19.45
CA ASP A 138 20.42 1.90 -18.48
C ASP A 138 20.17 1.36 -17.05
N LEU A 139 19.07 0.67 -16.82
CA LEU A 139 18.75 -0.02 -15.57
C LEU A 139 18.89 -1.56 -15.65
N ASN A 140 19.26 -2.10 -16.81
CA ASN A 140 19.41 -3.55 -17.01
C ASN A 140 20.76 -4.11 -16.49
N GLY A 141 21.66 -3.28 -15.99
CA GLY A 141 22.96 -3.69 -15.45
C GLY A 141 22.93 -4.14 -13.98
N ALA A 142 24.08 -4.64 -13.51
CA ALA A 142 24.27 -4.99 -12.10
C ALA A 142 24.24 -3.76 -11.17
N ALA A 143 24.61 -2.58 -11.68
CA ALA A 143 24.56 -1.34 -10.92
C ALA A 143 23.12 -0.84 -10.80
N ARG A 144 22.62 -0.84 -9.56
CA ARG A 144 21.32 -0.28 -9.22
C ARG A 144 21.51 1.16 -8.80
N ILE A 145 20.74 2.06 -9.38
CA ILE A 145 20.75 3.49 -9.05
C ILE A 145 19.46 3.92 -8.38
N SER A 146 19.56 5.00 -7.58
CA SER A 146 18.35 5.59 -7.00
C SER A 146 17.53 6.35 -8.05
N MET A 147 16.25 6.56 -7.75
CA MET A 147 15.38 7.37 -8.59
C MET A 147 15.87 8.81 -8.70
N LEU A 148 16.38 9.38 -7.62
CA LEU A 148 16.96 10.72 -7.63
C LEU A 148 18.15 10.81 -8.62
N GLU A 149 19.05 9.83 -8.57
CA GLU A 149 20.19 9.78 -9.51
C GLU A 149 19.71 9.64 -10.97
N TRP A 150 18.70 8.80 -11.23
CA TRP A 150 18.11 8.65 -12.56
C TRP A 150 17.51 9.96 -13.07
N LEU A 151 16.80 10.71 -12.21
CA LEU A 151 16.23 12.03 -12.54
C LEU A 151 17.31 13.08 -12.81
N GLN A 152 18.39 13.09 -12.00
CA GLN A 152 19.52 14.01 -12.18
C GLN A 152 20.25 13.75 -13.51
N ARG A 153 20.51 12.49 -13.87
CA ARG A 153 21.09 12.11 -15.17
C ARG A 153 20.24 12.59 -16.34
N ARG A 154 18.90 12.71 -16.15
CA ARG A 154 17.96 13.23 -17.14
C ARG A 154 17.68 14.73 -17.00
N LYS A 155 18.53 15.42 -16.23
CA LYS A 155 18.52 16.89 -16.08
C LYS A 155 17.12 17.42 -15.67
N GLN A 156 16.44 16.70 -14.75
CA GLN A 156 15.20 17.20 -14.18
C GLN A 156 15.47 18.43 -13.31
N THR A 157 14.59 19.43 -13.40
CA THR A 157 14.70 20.65 -12.58
C THR A 157 14.36 20.36 -11.12
N PRO A 158 14.86 21.13 -10.14
CA PRO A 158 14.48 20.98 -8.74
C PRO A 158 12.95 21.03 -8.51
N ALA A 159 12.23 21.91 -9.20
CA ALA A 159 10.78 22.02 -9.10
C ALA A 159 10.07 20.79 -9.70
N ALA A 160 10.55 20.24 -10.81
CA ALA A 160 10.01 18.99 -11.35
C ALA A 160 10.24 17.83 -10.36
N ILE A 161 11.42 17.77 -9.73
CA ILE A 161 11.73 16.74 -8.73
C ILE A 161 10.82 16.86 -7.51
N SER A 162 10.73 18.05 -6.87
CA SER A 162 9.96 18.22 -5.63
C SER A 162 8.44 18.17 -5.83
N ARG A 163 7.92 18.83 -6.87
CA ARG A 163 6.47 19.05 -7.06
C ARG A 163 5.77 18.06 -7.96
N PHE A 164 6.51 17.16 -8.60
CA PHE A 164 5.94 16.12 -9.46
C PHE A 164 6.47 14.74 -9.09
N TRP A 165 7.75 14.46 -9.33
CA TRP A 165 8.32 13.12 -9.13
C TRP A 165 8.23 12.67 -7.68
N ARG A 166 8.64 13.52 -6.74
CA ARG A 166 8.65 13.21 -5.31
C ARG A 166 7.23 12.99 -4.78
N VAL A 167 6.30 13.85 -5.14
CA VAL A 167 4.90 13.75 -4.65
C VAL A 167 4.28 12.41 -5.02
N VAL A 168 4.42 11.99 -6.27
CA VAL A 168 3.86 10.72 -6.74
C VAL A 168 4.59 9.53 -6.11
N LEU A 169 5.93 9.53 -6.14
CA LEU A 169 6.72 8.37 -5.77
C LEU A 169 6.79 8.16 -4.26
N VAL A 170 6.94 9.23 -3.47
CA VAL A 170 6.94 9.11 -2.00
C VAL A 170 5.57 8.64 -1.51
N SER A 171 4.48 9.13 -2.12
CA SER A 171 3.13 8.66 -1.78
C SER A 171 2.90 7.19 -2.15
N ALA A 172 3.42 6.74 -3.29
CA ALA A 172 3.21 5.38 -3.80
C ALA A 172 4.14 4.33 -3.17
N LEU A 173 5.37 4.72 -2.81
CA LEU A 173 6.45 3.82 -2.40
C LEU A 173 6.88 4.01 -0.94
N SER A 174 6.38 5.03 -0.27
CA SER A 174 6.66 5.39 1.13
C SER A 174 8.15 5.57 1.45
N GLU A 175 8.95 5.98 0.45
CA GLU A 175 10.40 6.17 0.58
C GLU A 175 10.86 7.42 -0.17
N GLU A 176 12.00 8.01 0.21
CA GLU A 176 12.57 9.18 -0.47
C GLU A 176 13.29 8.81 -1.78
N LEU A 177 13.37 9.76 -2.71
CA LEU A 177 13.84 9.51 -4.08
C LEU A 177 15.29 9.03 -4.15
N ASP A 178 16.14 9.41 -3.21
CA ASP A 178 17.54 8.98 -3.11
C ASP A 178 17.67 7.52 -2.62
N ARG A 179 16.62 6.97 -2.05
CA ARG A 179 16.53 5.61 -1.54
C ARG A 179 15.64 4.69 -2.38
N ILE A 180 14.77 5.22 -3.23
CA ILE A 180 13.95 4.42 -4.16
C ILE A 180 14.83 3.88 -5.29
N ASP A 181 14.82 2.57 -5.56
CA ASP A 181 15.36 2.00 -6.80
C ASP A 181 14.63 2.60 -8.00
N ALA A 182 15.38 3.11 -8.98
CA ALA A 182 14.82 3.79 -10.14
C ALA A 182 13.79 2.93 -10.91
N ARG A 183 13.95 1.60 -10.89
CA ARG A 183 12.99 0.70 -11.54
C ARG A 183 11.61 0.76 -10.90
N TYR A 184 11.53 0.76 -9.57
CA TYR A 184 10.25 0.91 -8.88
C TYR A 184 9.59 2.26 -9.18
N GLY A 185 10.38 3.35 -9.22
CA GLY A 185 9.87 4.66 -9.58
C GLY A 185 9.33 4.72 -11.01
N ILE A 186 10.03 4.11 -11.96
CA ILE A 186 9.60 4.03 -13.36
C ILE A 186 8.37 3.13 -13.52
N ASP A 187 8.34 1.99 -12.84
CA ASP A 187 7.19 1.08 -12.83
C ASP A 187 5.90 1.76 -12.35
N VAL A 188 5.98 2.61 -11.33
CA VAL A 188 4.82 3.40 -10.86
C VAL A 188 4.29 4.27 -12.01
N PHE A 189 5.15 5.02 -12.69
CA PHE A 189 4.71 5.88 -13.79
C PHE A 189 4.25 5.08 -15.02
N TRP A 190 4.91 3.98 -15.33
CA TRP A 190 4.49 3.11 -16.43
C TRP A 190 3.11 2.52 -16.18
N LYS A 191 2.91 1.84 -15.05
CA LYS A 191 1.68 1.13 -14.72
C LYS A 191 0.50 2.06 -14.42
N ALA A 192 0.74 3.13 -13.64
CA ALA A 192 -0.34 3.99 -13.22
C ALA A 192 -0.65 5.11 -14.21
N VAL A 193 0.35 5.62 -14.97
CA VAL A 193 0.16 6.85 -15.75
C VAL A 193 0.28 6.65 -17.25
N LEU A 194 1.29 5.89 -17.73
CA LEU A 194 1.64 5.91 -19.16
C LEU A 194 0.99 4.78 -19.95
N SER A 195 0.87 3.58 -19.38
CA SER A 195 0.44 2.40 -20.12
C SER A 195 -1.06 2.35 -20.38
N ASN A 196 -1.88 2.84 -19.44
CA ASN A 196 -3.33 2.72 -19.53
C ASN A 196 -4.01 3.97 -18.97
N LYS A 197 -5.06 4.43 -19.66
CA LYS A 197 -5.78 5.65 -19.31
C LYS A 197 -6.57 5.54 -17.98
N ASN A 198 -6.86 4.34 -17.50
CA ASN A 198 -7.56 4.11 -16.23
C ASN A 198 -6.61 3.84 -15.07
N GLY A 199 -5.31 3.63 -15.33
CA GLY A 199 -4.33 3.23 -14.32
C GLY A 199 -4.18 4.21 -13.16
N TYR A 200 -4.32 5.51 -13.42
CA TYR A 200 -4.14 6.60 -12.43
C TYR A 200 -5.36 6.87 -11.55
N ARG A 201 -6.53 6.31 -11.88
CA ARG A 201 -7.76 6.54 -11.11
C ARG A 201 -7.56 6.11 -9.66
N MET A 202 -7.75 7.03 -8.74
CA MET A 202 -7.52 6.76 -7.31
C MET A 202 -8.79 6.23 -6.66
N GLY A 203 -8.73 4.99 -6.17
CA GLY A 203 -9.78 4.35 -5.40
C GLY A 203 -9.57 4.60 -3.91
N VAL A 204 -10.58 5.14 -3.25
CA VAL A 204 -10.56 5.47 -1.83
C VAL A 204 -11.68 4.72 -1.12
N PRO A 205 -11.42 4.02 0.01
CA PRO A 205 -12.47 3.40 0.80
C PRO A 205 -13.52 4.42 1.28
N SER A 206 -14.79 4.09 1.08
CA SER A 206 -15.94 4.87 1.57
C SER A 206 -16.45 4.38 2.93
N VAL A 207 -15.75 3.43 3.52
CA VAL A 207 -15.99 2.85 4.85
C VAL A 207 -14.66 2.74 5.60
N ALA A 208 -14.69 2.41 6.89
CA ALA A 208 -13.49 2.09 7.64
C ALA A 208 -12.75 0.89 7.01
N LEU A 209 -11.42 0.88 7.09
CA LEU A 209 -10.61 -0.19 6.48
C LEU A 209 -10.99 -1.58 6.98
N GLY A 210 -11.31 -1.71 8.27
CA GLY A 210 -11.74 -2.98 8.87
C GLY A 210 -12.95 -3.59 8.18
N ASP A 211 -13.91 -2.77 7.76
CA ASP A 211 -15.16 -3.21 7.12
C ASP A 211 -14.95 -3.81 5.71
N LEU A 212 -13.76 -3.60 5.12
CA LEU A 212 -13.40 -4.19 3.83
C LEU A 212 -13.17 -5.71 3.91
N TYR A 213 -12.92 -6.23 5.12
CA TYR A 213 -12.50 -7.62 5.33
C TYR A 213 -13.60 -8.52 5.90
N ASP A 214 -14.81 -7.99 6.12
CA ASP A 214 -15.96 -8.75 6.70
C ASP A 214 -16.24 -10.04 5.94
N GLY A 215 -16.19 -10.00 4.61
CA GLY A 215 -16.46 -11.16 3.76
C GLY A 215 -15.38 -12.25 3.81
N CYS A 216 -14.18 -11.96 4.30
CA CYS A 216 -13.08 -12.93 4.34
C CYS A 216 -13.39 -14.09 5.29
N ARG A 217 -13.96 -13.78 6.46
CA ARG A 217 -14.33 -14.79 7.44
C ARG A 217 -15.41 -15.72 6.89
N ALA A 218 -16.46 -15.17 6.30
CA ALA A 218 -17.54 -15.94 5.70
C ALA A 218 -17.03 -16.89 4.59
N ALA A 219 -16.10 -16.43 3.76
CA ALA A 219 -15.50 -17.25 2.70
C ALA A 219 -14.75 -18.48 3.25
N MET A 220 -14.06 -18.35 4.38
CA MET A 220 -13.39 -19.48 5.04
C MET A 220 -14.38 -20.40 5.74
N GLU A 221 -15.35 -19.86 6.50
CA GLU A 221 -16.34 -20.62 7.26
C GLU A 221 -17.21 -21.50 6.35
N GLN A 222 -17.57 -21.04 5.14
CA GLN A 222 -18.29 -21.83 4.13
C GLN A 222 -17.57 -23.13 3.73
N LYS A 223 -16.27 -23.22 3.94
CA LYS A 223 -15.45 -24.41 3.66
C LYS A 223 -14.97 -25.12 4.94
N GLY A 224 -15.64 -24.85 6.07
CA GLY A 224 -15.32 -25.46 7.36
C GLY A 224 -14.03 -24.93 8.01
N GLY A 225 -13.52 -23.80 7.51
CA GLY A 225 -12.41 -23.08 8.12
C GLY A 225 -12.86 -22.14 9.24
N ASP A 226 -11.90 -21.45 9.86
CA ASP A 226 -12.16 -20.50 10.95
C ASP A 226 -11.08 -19.39 11.01
N VAL A 227 -11.40 -18.33 11.75
CA VAL A 227 -10.47 -17.26 12.12
C VAL A 227 -10.29 -17.24 13.62
N VAL A 228 -9.05 -17.41 14.08
CA VAL A 228 -8.70 -17.45 15.49
C VAL A 228 -7.90 -16.20 15.84
N PHE A 229 -8.55 -15.28 16.56
CA PHE A 229 -7.92 -14.04 17.02
C PHE A 229 -7.10 -14.24 18.30
N ARG A 230 -6.30 -13.22 18.65
CA ARG A 230 -5.46 -13.20 19.86
C ARG A 230 -4.56 -14.43 19.97
N SER A 231 -4.00 -14.85 18.84
CA SER A 231 -3.18 -16.04 18.71
C SER A 231 -1.80 -15.68 18.14
N PRO A 232 -0.92 -15.07 18.95
CA PRO A 232 0.44 -14.73 18.51
C PRO A 232 1.25 -16.00 18.30
N LEU A 233 1.87 -16.13 17.12
CA LEU A 233 2.82 -17.22 16.83
C LEU A 233 4.07 -17.07 17.71
N ARG A 234 4.53 -18.16 18.33
CA ARG A 234 5.71 -18.19 19.20
C ARG A 234 6.87 -19.01 18.65
N GLY A 235 6.58 -19.92 17.75
CA GLY A 235 7.63 -20.75 17.17
C GLY A 235 7.14 -21.71 16.10
N LEU A 236 8.09 -22.39 15.50
CA LEU A 236 7.90 -23.37 14.46
C LEU A 236 8.55 -24.69 14.88
N ARG A 237 7.83 -25.79 14.72
CA ARG A 237 8.39 -27.12 14.90
C ARG A 237 8.70 -27.73 13.53
N ILE A 238 9.99 -27.87 13.25
CA ILE A 238 10.50 -28.38 11.98
C ILE A 238 11.19 -29.70 12.25
N GLU A 239 10.79 -30.74 11.55
CA GLU A 239 11.37 -32.11 11.67
C GLU A 239 11.74 -32.59 10.26
N ASN A 240 12.96 -33.06 10.10
CA ASN A 240 13.47 -33.61 8.85
C ASN A 240 13.25 -32.69 7.62
N GLY A 241 13.43 -31.38 7.80
CA GLY A 241 13.23 -30.38 6.73
C GLY A 241 11.77 -30.09 6.37
N LYS A 242 10.81 -30.50 7.21
CA LYS A 242 9.37 -30.25 7.04
C LYS A 242 8.82 -29.48 8.23
N LEU A 243 8.00 -28.45 7.99
CA LEU A 243 7.21 -27.82 9.04
C LEU A 243 6.06 -28.75 9.42
N VAL A 244 6.06 -29.20 10.69
CA VAL A 244 5.07 -30.16 11.20
C VAL A 244 4.04 -29.51 12.12
N ALA A 245 4.40 -28.40 12.79
CA ALA A 245 3.47 -27.65 13.63
C ALA A 245 3.89 -26.19 13.82
N VAL A 246 2.94 -25.36 14.21
CA VAL A 246 3.11 -23.99 14.68
C VAL A 246 2.77 -23.92 16.16
N LEU A 247 3.56 -23.14 16.93
CA LEU A 247 3.49 -23.05 18.38
C LEU A 247 2.93 -21.69 18.79
N PHE A 248 1.97 -21.72 19.71
CA PHE A 248 1.34 -20.55 20.31
C PHE A 248 1.58 -20.50 21.82
N ASP A 249 1.01 -19.50 22.50
CA ASP A 249 1.05 -19.40 23.97
C ASP A 249 0.38 -20.63 24.63
N GLU A 250 0.66 -20.82 25.92
CA GLU A 250 0.12 -21.92 26.76
C GLU A 250 0.42 -23.33 26.21
N ALA A 251 1.57 -23.48 25.55
CA ALA A 251 2.00 -24.73 24.91
C ALA A 251 1.00 -25.29 23.87
N ARG A 252 0.10 -24.44 23.34
CA ARG A 252 -0.81 -24.83 22.27
C ARG A 252 -0.04 -25.04 20.97
N GLU A 253 -0.20 -26.19 20.40
CA GLU A 253 0.41 -26.61 19.15
C GLU A 253 -0.70 -26.94 18.13
N GLU A 254 -0.51 -26.48 16.88
CA GLU A 254 -1.45 -26.73 15.80
C GLU A 254 -0.70 -27.31 14.59
N SER A 255 -1.24 -28.42 14.06
CA SER A 255 -0.68 -29.14 12.92
C SER A 255 -1.60 -29.06 11.70
N ALA A 256 -0.99 -29.06 10.51
CA ALA A 256 -1.70 -29.04 9.23
C ALA A 256 -0.83 -29.66 8.12
N ASP A 257 -1.45 -29.92 6.96
CA ASP A 257 -0.75 -30.43 5.78
C ASP A 257 0.18 -29.39 5.16
N ALA A 258 -0.18 -28.08 5.25
CA ALA A 258 0.61 -26.97 4.75
C ALA A 258 0.37 -25.70 5.58
N TYR A 259 1.34 -24.79 5.54
CA TYR A 259 1.37 -23.56 6.31
C TYR A 259 1.76 -22.37 5.42
N VAL A 260 1.01 -21.26 5.51
CA VAL A 260 1.38 -19.97 4.93
C VAL A 260 1.70 -18.99 6.06
N LEU A 261 2.95 -18.53 6.15
CA LEU A 261 3.34 -17.47 7.07
C LEU A 261 3.23 -16.11 6.37
N ALA A 262 2.18 -15.37 6.73
CA ALA A 262 1.88 -14.04 6.22
C ALA A 262 2.24 -12.94 7.24
N LEU A 263 3.42 -13.07 7.82
CA LEU A 263 3.98 -12.18 8.84
C LEU A 263 4.85 -11.09 8.23
N PRO A 264 5.07 -9.95 8.92
CA PRO A 264 6.14 -9.03 8.56
C PRO A 264 7.50 -9.76 8.57
N HIS A 265 8.38 -9.46 7.60
CA HIS A 265 9.64 -10.18 7.42
C HIS A 265 10.56 -10.14 8.64
N LEU A 266 10.61 -9.00 9.37
CA LEU A 266 11.41 -8.88 10.59
C LEU A 266 10.86 -9.80 11.70
N VAL A 267 9.54 -9.85 11.88
CA VAL A 267 8.90 -10.76 12.85
C VAL A 267 9.17 -12.23 12.47
N LEU A 268 9.10 -12.55 11.19
CA LEU A 268 9.46 -13.90 10.73
C LEU A 268 10.93 -14.19 10.99
N SER A 269 11.83 -13.27 10.69
CA SER A 269 13.26 -13.41 10.94
C SER A 269 13.56 -13.73 12.42
N ASP A 270 12.87 -13.06 13.34
CA ASP A 270 13.04 -13.28 14.79
C ASP A 270 12.55 -14.69 15.24
N LEU A 271 11.55 -15.23 14.54
CA LEU A 271 10.97 -16.56 14.85
C LEU A 271 11.76 -17.73 14.26
N LEU A 272 12.59 -17.48 13.23
CA LEU A 272 13.35 -18.55 12.58
C LEU A 272 14.55 -19.00 13.42
N PRO A 273 14.76 -20.32 13.58
CA PRO A 273 15.98 -20.85 14.20
C PRO A 273 17.24 -20.41 13.47
N GLU A 274 18.30 -20.11 14.21
CA GLU A 274 19.56 -19.63 13.62
C GLU A 274 20.19 -20.63 12.64
N SER A 275 20.07 -21.94 12.94
CA SER A 275 20.52 -23.00 12.04
C SER A 275 19.83 -22.96 10.68
N LEU A 276 18.57 -22.53 10.65
CA LEU A 276 17.80 -22.40 9.41
C LEU A 276 18.23 -21.19 8.61
N LYS A 277 18.44 -20.04 9.27
CA LYS A 277 18.97 -18.84 8.62
C LYS A 277 20.33 -19.07 7.96
N GLN A 278 21.18 -19.92 8.58
CA GLN A 278 22.48 -20.28 8.04
C GLN A 278 22.39 -21.24 6.84
N SER A 279 21.41 -22.12 6.82
CA SER A 279 21.24 -23.13 5.77
C SER A 279 20.42 -22.66 4.56
N ASP A 280 19.52 -21.67 4.75
CA ASP A 280 18.68 -21.11 3.71
C ASP A 280 18.99 -19.62 3.51
N THR A 281 19.70 -19.30 2.43
CA THR A 281 20.10 -17.93 2.12
C THR A 281 18.91 -16.96 1.93
N ALA A 282 17.77 -17.43 1.45
CA ALA A 282 16.59 -16.60 1.26
C ALA A 282 15.97 -16.21 2.59
N LEU A 283 15.89 -17.14 3.53
CA LEU A 283 15.38 -16.90 4.89
C LEU A 283 16.40 -16.17 5.78
N GLY A 284 17.70 -16.42 5.58
CA GLY A 284 18.79 -15.81 6.35
C GLY A 284 19.06 -14.34 5.99
N ASN A 285 18.45 -13.80 4.94
CA ASN A 285 18.65 -12.41 4.50
C ASN A 285 17.41 -11.50 4.70
N LEU A 286 16.40 -11.95 5.43
CA LEU A 286 15.17 -11.17 5.66
C LEU A 286 15.45 -9.85 6.40
N ASP A 287 16.43 -9.79 7.27
CA ASP A 287 16.88 -8.61 8.00
C ASP A 287 17.53 -7.54 7.10
N LYS A 288 18.00 -7.90 5.90
CA LYS A 288 18.52 -6.98 4.90
C LYS A 288 17.45 -6.18 4.17
N ILE A 289 16.20 -6.60 4.28
CA ILE A 289 15.04 -5.85 3.77
C ILE A 289 14.68 -4.79 4.81
N THR A 290 15.13 -3.56 4.61
CA THR A 290 14.87 -2.43 5.53
C THR A 290 13.42 -1.95 5.42
N VAL A 291 12.96 -1.18 6.40
CA VAL A 291 11.59 -0.66 6.47
C VAL A 291 11.53 0.85 6.36
N ALA A 292 10.39 1.35 5.92
CA ALA A 292 10.09 2.77 5.83
C ALA A 292 8.85 3.13 6.67
N PRO A 293 8.86 4.30 7.34
CA PRO A 293 7.78 4.73 8.23
C PRO A 293 6.72 5.55 7.51
N ILE A 294 5.49 5.48 8.05
CA ILE A 294 4.39 6.38 7.69
C ILE A 294 3.81 6.95 9.00
N THR A 295 3.48 8.24 8.98
CA THR A 295 2.76 8.90 10.07
C THR A 295 1.39 9.34 9.60
N GLY A 296 0.34 8.91 10.29
CA GLY A 296 -1.03 9.38 10.13
C GLY A 296 -1.37 10.40 11.23
N VAL A 297 -1.99 11.51 10.85
CA VAL A 297 -2.47 12.52 11.80
C VAL A 297 -3.97 12.69 11.58
N HIS A 298 -4.73 12.72 12.65
CA HIS A 298 -6.18 12.79 12.63
C HIS A 298 -6.65 14.06 13.33
N PHE A 299 -7.48 14.86 12.65
CA PHE A 299 -8.01 16.12 13.17
C PHE A 299 -9.53 16.12 13.13
N TRP A 300 -10.16 16.53 14.23
CA TRP A 300 -11.60 16.78 14.32
C TRP A 300 -11.83 18.26 14.56
N PHE A 301 -12.47 18.93 13.60
CA PHE A 301 -12.84 20.34 13.68
C PHE A 301 -14.31 20.50 14.09
N ASP A 302 -14.63 21.66 14.68
CA ASP A 302 -16.00 22.03 15.08
C ASP A 302 -16.92 22.36 13.90
N ARG A 303 -16.36 22.58 12.73
CA ARG A 303 -17.07 22.96 11.49
C ARG A 303 -16.36 22.39 10.26
N GLN A 304 -17.02 22.51 9.11
CA GLN A 304 -16.44 22.17 7.83
C GLN A 304 -15.30 23.13 7.46
N VAL A 305 -14.12 22.57 7.13
CA VAL A 305 -12.92 23.32 6.73
C VAL A 305 -12.45 22.98 5.31
N MET A 306 -12.97 21.89 4.74
CA MET A 306 -12.60 21.38 3.42
C MET A 306 -13.83 20.79 2.70
N THR A 307 -13.98 21.09 1.42
CA THR A 307 -15.07 20.58 0.55
C THR A 307 -14.61 19.39 -0.29
N GLU A 308 -13.35 19.41 -0.74
CA GLU A 308 -12.78 18.36 -1.56
C GLU A 308 -12.68 17.04 -0.79
N PRO A 309 -12.79 15.86 -1.46
CA PRO A 309 -12.63 14.57 -0.81
C PRO A 309 -11.20 14.33 -0.34
N PHE A 310 -10.22 14.92 -1.01
CA PHE A 310 -8.80 14.91 -0.66
C PHE A 310 -8.05 16.05 -1.35
N LEU A 311 -6.88 16.37 -0.81
CA LEU A 311 -5.97 17.38 -1.32
C LEU A 311 -4.53 16.96 -1.06
N SER A 312 -3.67 17.03 -2.08
CA SER A 312 -2.22 16.89 -1.90
C SER A 312 -1.57 18.26 -1.69
N LEU A 313 -0.70 18.37 -0.70
CA LEU A 313 0.10 19.57 -0.44
C LEU A 313 1.51 19.41 -0.98
N LEU A 314 1.98 20.41 -1.72
CA LEU A 314 3.33 20.42 -2.30
C LEU A 314 4.29 21.20 -1.38
N ASP A 315 5.55 20.75 -1.34
CA ASP A 315 6.63 21.40 -0.59
C ASP A 315 6.30 21.59 0.93
N THR A 316 5.54 20.67 1.52
CA THR A 316 5.17 20.63 2.93
C THR A 316 5.49 19.27 3.54
N THR A 317 5.44 19.17 4.87
CA THR A 317 5.56 17.89 5.58
C THR A 317 4.30 17.05 5.39
N THR A 318 3.13 17.65 5.55
CA THR A 318 1.84 17.00 5.27
C THR A 318 1.70 16.81 3.76
N GLN A 319 1.69 15.58 3.30
CA GLN A 319 1.63 15.29 1.86
C GLN A 319 0.19 15.20 1.34
N TRP A 320 -0.70 14.61 2.12
CA TRP A 320 -2.10 14.42 1.74
C TRP A 320 -3.04 14.73 2.90
N ILE A 321 -4.18 15.32 2.57
CA ILE A 321 -5.31 15.54 3.47
C ILE A 321 -6.50 14.80 2.87
N PHE A 322 -7.15 13.93 3.64
CA PHE A 322 -8.36 13.20 3.26
C PHE A 322 -9.52 13.66 4.14
N ASN A 323 -10.62 14.07 3.50
CA ASN A 323 -11.86 14.46 4.15
C ASN A 323 -12.70 13.22 4.47
N LYS A 324 -12.41 12.58 5.60
CA LYS A 324 -13.07 11.33 6.00
C LYS A 324 -14.58 11.52 6.18
N SER A 325 -15.03 12.68 6.65
CA SER A 325 -16.46 12.99 6.75
C SER A 325 -17.17 12.93 5.40
N ALA A 326 -16.57 13.50 4.33
CA ALA A 326 -17.15 13.44 2.99
C ALA A 326 -17.00 12.06 2.32
N LEU A 327 -15.90 11.36 2.57
CA LEU A 327 -15.65 10.04 2.01
C LEU A 327 -16.63 8.99 2.55
N TYR A 328 -16.98 9.07 3.84
CA TYR A 328 -17.91 8.15 4.51
C TYR A 328 -19.38 8.56 4.36
N ALA A 329 -19.65 9.81 3.91
CA ALA A 329 -21.02 10.25 3.66
C ALA A 329 -21.66 9.43 2.53
N GLY A 330 -22.82 8.83 2.79
CA GLY A 330 -23.59 8.05 1.81
C GLY A 330 -23.26 6.56 1.77
N SER A 331 -22.43 6.04 2.65
CA SER A 331 -22.35 4.60 2.88
C SER A 331 -23.66 4.16 3.56
N ASN A 332 -24.45 3.33 2.86
CA ASN A 332 -25.69 2.70 3.39
C ASN A 332 -25.32 1.68 4.47
N GLY A 333 -25.20 2.14 5.66
CA GLY A 333 -24.84 1.39 6.86
C GLY A 333 -23.98 2.31 7.69
N ALA A 334 -24.57 2.88 8.73
CA ALA A 334 -23.77 3.46 9.80
C ALA A 334 -22.91 2.33 10.36
N SER A 335 -21.70 2.15 9.80
CA SER A 335 -20.70 1.34 10.47
C SER A 335 -20.55 1.93 11.87
N PRO A 336 -20.47 1.11 12.94
CA PRO A 336 -20.07 1.58 14.26
C PRO A 336 -18.75 2.35 14.21
N ALA A 337 -18.00 2.17 13.11
CA ALA A 337 -16.74 2.85 12.77
C ALA A 337 -16.91 4.23 12.13
N SER A 338 -18.12 4.74 11.90
CA SER A 338 -18.28 6.13 11.43
C SER A 338 -17.90 7.07 12.58
N PRO A 339 -16.93 7.98 12.39
CA PRO A 339 -16.53 8.88 13.45
C PRO A 339 -17.74 9.70 13.92
N SER A 340 -17.91 9.82 15.24
CA SER A 340 -18.96 10.63 15.87
C SER A 340 -18.63 12.11 15.72
N VAL A 341 -18.69 12.64 14.50
CA VAL A 341 -18.54 14.06 14.26
C VAL A 341 -19.81 14.76 14.74
N LYS A 342 -19.69 15.79 15.61
CA LYS A 342 -20.83 16.66 15.95
C LYS A 342 -21.52 17.10 14.65
N ALA A 343 -22.82 17.34 14.70
CA ALA A 343 -23.70 17.54 13.53
C ALA A 343 -23.16 18.50 12.45
N ASN A 344 -22.23 19.41 12.78
CA ASN A 344 -21.58 20.35 11.86
C ASN A 344 -20.05 20.25 11.83
N GLY A 345 -19.45 19.26 12.48
CA GLY A 345 -17.98 19.10 12.53
C GLY A 345 -17.41 18.37 11.32
N GLN A 346 -16.07 18.33 11.22
CA GLN A 346 -15.37 17.62 10.16
C GLN A 346 -14.17 16.84 10.67
N TYR A 347 -14.04 15.61 10.18
CA TYR A 347 -12.89 14.73 10.43
C TYR A 347 -11.98 14.68 9.19
N LEU A 348 -10.73 15.08 9.39
CA LEU A 348 -9.67 14.99 8.39
C LEU A 348 -8.59 13.99 8.83
N GLN A 349 -8.10 13.23 7.88
CA GLN A 349 -6.94 12.35 8.06
C GLN A 349 -5.80 12.83 7.15
N LEU A 350 -4.63 13.06 7.75
CA LEU A 350 -3.42 13.49 7.08
C LEU A 350 -2.46 12.31 6.95
N VAL A 351 -1.69 12.28 5.86
CA VAL A 351 -0.70 11.22 5.60
C VAL A 351 0.65 11.84 5.32
N ILE A 352 1.67 11.28 5.96
CA ILE A 352 3.07 11.64 5.80
C ILE A 352 3.86 10.34 5.59
N SER A 353 4.23 10.07 4.35
CA SER A 353 5.06 8.92 3.95
C SER A 353 6.54 9.25 4.12
N ALA A 354 7.41 8.23 4.25
CA ALA A 354 8.85 8.39 4.51
C ALA A 354 9.12 9.29 5.73
N SER A 355 8.32 9.17 6.78
CA SER A 355 8.27 10.10 7.92
C SER A 355 9.38 9.85 8.96
N TYR A 356 10.61 9.58 8.50
CA TYR A 356 11.77 9.28 9.36
C TYR A 356 12.02 10.36 10.42
N ASP A 357 11.95 11.64 10.02
CA ASP A 357 12.19 12.80 10.89
C ASP A 357 11.12 12.97 11.97
N LEU A 358 9.95 12.33 11.81
CA LEU A 358 8.84 12.42 12.75
C LEU A 358 8.87 11.30 13.80
N LEU A 359 9.63 10.22 13.60
CA LEU A 359 9.59 9.07 14.49
C LEU A 359 9.95 9.44 15.94
N GLN A 360 10.96 10.28 16.12
CA GLN A 360 11.44 10.71 17.45
C GLN A 360 10.77 11.97 17.98
N LYS A 361 9.99 12.70 17.14
CA LYS A 361 9.31 13.92 17.58
C LYS A 361 8.16 13.61 18.54
N PRO A 362 7.93 14.42 19.58
CA PRO A 362 6.73 14.35 20.40
C PRO A 362 5.46 14.47 19.54
N ARG A 363 4.40 13.77 19.94
CA ARG A 363 3.11 13.82 19.20
C ARG A 363 2.56 15.24 19.08
N GLN A 364 2.69 16.07 20.12
CA GLN A 364 2.21 17.45 20.12
C GLN A 364 2.95 18.29 19.07
N GLU A 365 4.26 18.15 18.92
CA GLU A 365 5.05 18.87 17.91
C GLU A 365 4.58 18.51 16.49
N ILE A 366 4.22 17.24 16.25
CA ILE A 366 3.67 16.81 14.96
C ILE A 366 2.28 17.41 14.73
N ILE A 367 1.44 17.43 15.76
CA ILE A 367 0.10 18.05 15.70
C ILE A 367 0.23 19.54 15.35
N ASP A 368 1.08 20.27 16.04
CA ASP A 368 1.25 21.72 15.87
C ASP A 368 1.77 22.03 14.46
N LEU A 369 2.76 21.28 13.97
CA LEU A 369 3.30 21.40 12.63
C LEU A 369 2.22 21.16 11.55
N CYS A 370 1.52 20.05 11.65
CA CYS A 370 0.49 19.69 10.66
C CYS A 370 -0.72 20.64 10.72
N LEU A 371 -1.10 21.12 11.92
CA LEU A 371 -2.18 22.09 12.08
C LEU A 371 -1.82 23.44 11.45
N ALA A 372 -0.57 23.87 11.58
CA ALA A 372 -0.10 25.10 10.94
C ALA A 372 -0.16 24.99 9.41
N GLU A 373 0.26 23.84 8.83
CA GLU A 373 0.18 23.59 7.40
C GLU A 373 -1.26 23.51 6.90
N VAL A 374 -2.15 22.82 7.62
CA VAL A 374 -3.59 22.75 7.31
C VAL A 374 -4.25 24.13 7.34
N ARG A 375 -3.96 24.94 8.36
CA ARG A 375 -4.48 26.31 8.46
C ARG A 375 -3.94 27.24 7.36
N HIS A 376 -2.72 26.99 6.90
CA HIS A 376 -2.14 27.71 5.78
C HIS A 376 -2.84 27.32 4.46
N ALA A 377 -3.04 26.04 4.21
CA ALA A 377 -3.60 25.50 2.98
C ALA A 377 -5.13 25.71 2.86
N LEU A 378 -5.85 25.63 3.99
CA LEU A 378 -7.31 25.70 4.07
C LEU A 378 -7.75 26.95 4.87
N PRO A 379 -8.14 28.05 4.22
CA PRO A 379 -8.50 29.28 4.93
C PRO A 379 -9.58 29.10 6.01
N ALA A 380 -10.60 28.26 5.76
CA ALA A 380 -11.66 27.97 6.72
C ALA A 380 -11.15 27.28 8.02
N ALA A 381 -10.00 26.61 7.97
CA ALA A 381 -9.39 25.98 9.15
C ALA A 381 -8.76 26.99 10.12
N ARG A 382 -8.55 28.24 9.69
CA ARG A 382 -7.98 29.31 10.55
C ARG A 382 -8.93 29.71 11.66
N GLU A 383 -10.24 29.76 11.35
CA GLU A 383 -11.30 30.15 12.27
C GLU A 383 -11.98 28.97 12.95
N ALA A 384 -11.64 27.73 12.55
CA ALA A 384 -12.20 26.54 13.13
C ALA A 384 -11.44 26.11 14.41
N ASN A 385 -12.20 25.64 15.39
CA ASN A 385 -11.61 25.05 16.59
C ASN A 385 -11.24 23.60 16.32
N LEU A 386 -9.99 23.23 16.60
CA LEU A 386 -9.57 21.83 16.66
C LEU A 386 -10.07 21.23 17.97
N LEU A 387 -11.05 20.32 17.86
CA LEU A 387 -11.66 19.67 19.02
C LEU A 387 -10.83 18.52 19.56
N LYS A 388 -10.17 17.77 18.66
CA LYS A 388 -9.38 16.59 18.98
C LYS A 388 -8.31 16.38 17.90
N ALA A 389 -7.16 15.86 18.32
CA ALA A 389 -6.11 15.39 17.42
C ALA A 389 -5.50 14.08 17.93
N THR A 390 -5.07 13.22 17.02
CA THR A 390 -4.27 12.05 17.36
C THR A 390 -3.22 11.77 16.29
N VAL A 391 -2.11 11.12 16.69
CA VAL A 391 -1.00 10.76 15.80
C VAL A 391 -0.73 9.27 15.92
N ILE A 392 -0.69 8.60 14.79
CA ILE A 392 -0.31 7.20 14.67
C ILE A 392 1.00 7.13 13.88
N LYS A 393 2.04 6.57 14.50
CA LYS A 393 3.34 6.33 13.86
C LYS A 393 3.49 4.85 13.58
N GLU A 394 3.53 4.48 12.31
CA GLU A 394 3.85 3.13 11.88
C GLU A 394 5.32 3.10 11.41
N ALA A 395 6.21 2.65 12.30
CA ALA A 395 7.66 2.67 12.04
C ALA A 395 8.09 1.67 10.96
N ALA A 396 7.34 0.58 10.80
CA ALA A 396 7.56 -0.47 9.81
C ALA A 396 6.37 -0.59 8.87
N ALA A 397 5.96 0.55 8.26
CA ALA A 397 4.77 0.61 7.44
C ALA A 397 4.92 -0.18 6.13
N THR A 398 6.08 -0.06 5.48
CA THR A 398 6.40 -0.76 4.22
C THR A 398 7.84 -1.28 4.28
N PHE A 399 8.19 -2.24 3.42
CA PHE A 399 9.61 -2.41 3.14
C PHE A 399 10.10 -1.24 2.27
N SER A 400 11.36 -0.83 2.46
CA SER A 400 11.99 0.22 1.67
C SER A 400 12.45 -0.34 0.32
N PRO A 401 11.96 0.18 -0.83
CA PRO A 401 12.27 -0.31 -2.16
C PRO A 401 13.66 0.20 -2.63
N GLN A 402 14.70 -0.05 -1.85
CA GLN A 402 16.05 0.43 -2.11
C GLN A 402 16.70 -0.25 -3.32
N PRO A 403 17.70 0.39 -3.95
CA PRO A 403 18.44 -0.19 -5.04
C PRO A 403 18.98 -1.59 -4.71
N GLY A 404 18.52 -2.57 -5.48
CA GLY A 404 18.93 -3.96 -5.33
C GLY A 404 18.22 -4.78 -4.25
N VAL A 405 17.14 -4.28 -3.61
CA VAL A 405 16.38 -5.00 -2.57
C VAL A 405 15.80 -6.32 -3.08
N ASP A 406 15.45 -6.41 -4.36
CA ASP A 406 14.82 -7.62 -4.94
C ASP A 406 15.63 -8.90 -4.75
N ARG A 407 16.95 -8.80 -4.64
CA ARG A 407 17.83 -9.97 -4.39
C ARG A 407 17.60 -10.63 -3.02
N TRP A 408 16.97 -9.91 -2.08
CA TRP A 408 16.67 -10.38 -0.74
C TRP A 408 15.21 -10.81 -0.56
N ARG A 409 14.36 -10.54 -1.55
CA ARG A 409 12.94 -10.88 -1.51
C ARG A 409 12.73 -12.35 -1.90
N PRO A 410 12.37 -13.24 -0.96
CA PRO A 410 12.20 -14.66 -1.26
C PRO A 410 10.96 -14.92 -2.11
N MET A 411 10.98 -16.06 -2.81
CA MET A 411 9.77 -16.61 -3.43
C MET A 411 8.79 -17.10 -2.37
N GLN A 412 7.55 -17.38 -2.75
CA GLN A 412 6.51 -17.85 -1.83
C GLN A 412 6.74 -19.29 -1.35
N GLN A 413 7.34 -20.14 -2.16
CA GLN A 413 7.74 -21.49 -1.76
C GLN A 413 9.14 -21.45 -1.14
N THR A 414 9.29 -22.09 0.01
CA THR A 414 10.58 -22.19 0.73
C THR A 414 11.25 -23.54 0.50
N SER A 415 12.49 -23.67 0.99
CA SER A 415 13.21 -24.94 1.06
C SER A 415 12.62 -25.92 2.09
N ILE A 416 11.79 -25.44 3.02
CA ILE A 416 11.14 -26.23 4.06
C ILE A 416 9.84 -26.80 3.52
N ALA A 417 9.74 -28.11 3.47
CA ALA A 417 8.53 -28.77 3.00
C ALA A 417 7.30 -28.35 3.82
N GLY A 418 6.21 -28.03 3.16
CA GLY A 418 4.97 -27.58 3.77
C GLY A 418 4.96 -26.12 4.24
N LEU A 419 6.05 -25.37 4.12
CA LEU A 419 6.13 -23.95 4.50
C LEU A 419 6.11 -23.04 3.28
N PHE A 420 5.17 -22.10 3.27
CA PHE A 420 5.02 -21.07 2.25
C PHE A 420 4.99 -19.67 2.88
N LEU A 421 5.42 -18.67 2.13
CA LEU A 421 5.49 -17.28 2.57
C LEU A 421 4.50 -16.40 1.80
N ALA A 422 3.87 -15.46 2.50
CA ALA A 422 3.11 -14.39 1.90
C ALA A 422 3.46 -13.06 2.60
N GLY A 423 3.42 -11.98 1.85
CA GLY A 423 3.73 -10.62 2.31
C GLY A 423 4.21 -9.78 1.15
N ASP A 424 3.94 -8.48 1.20
CA ASP A 424 4.39 -7.51 0.21
C ASP A 424 5.92 -7.54 -0.03
N TRP A 425 6.67 -7.98 0.97
CA TRP A 425 8.12 -8.14 0.96
C TRP A 425 8.64 -9.38 0.20
N THR A 426 7.77 -10.32 -0.18
CA THR A 426 8.15 -11.47 -1.03
C THR A 426 8.27 -11.06 -2.50
N ALA A 427 8.86 -11.90 -3.36
CA ALA A 427 9.08 -11.64 -4.77
C ALA A 427 7.76 -11.65 -5.56
N THR A 428 7.07 -10.52 -5.62
CA THR A 428 5.77 -10.36 -6.29
C THR A 428 5.86 -9.59 -7.61
N GLY A 429 7.01 -9.00 -7.93
CA GLY A 429 7.17 -8.05 -9.04
C GLY A 429 6.54 -6.67 -8.77
N TRP A 430 6.02 -6.44 -7.56
CA TRP A 430 5.42 -5.17 -7.13
C TRP A 430 6.12 -4.63 -5.87
N PRO A 431 6.07 -3.30 -5.63
CA PRO A 431 6.58 -2.69 -4.41
C PRO A 431 5.71 -3.02 -3.19
N ALA A 432 6.10 -2.47 -2.03
CA ALA A 432 5.37 -2.59 -0.77
C ALA A 432 4.04 -1.82 -0.82
N THR A 433 3.01 -2.46 -1.34
CA THR A 433 1.67 -1.91 -1.51
C THR A 433 0.61 -2.93 -1.12
N MET A 434 -0.64 -2.49 -0.96
CA MET A 434 -1.77 -3.42 -0.79
C MET A 434 -1.90 -4.39 -1.98
N GLU A 435 -1.64 -3.91 -3.20
CA GLU A 435 -1.58 -4.76 -4.40
C GLU A 435 -0.49 -5.83 -4.26
N GLY A 436 0.73 -5.43 -3.87
CA GLY A 436 1.84 -6.37 -3.64
C GLY A 436 1.50 -7.42 -2.58
N ALA A 437 0.79 -7.03 -1.51
CA ALA A 437 0.37 -7.94 -0.45
C ALA A 437 -0.66 -8.97 -0.97
N VAL A 438 -1.69 -8.54 -1.71
CA VAL A 438 -2.69 -9.46 -2.30
C VAL A 438 -2.05 -10.39 -3.32
N ARG A 439 -1.19 -9.87 -4.20
CA ARG A 439 -0.42 -10.69 -5.16
C ARG A 439 0.38 -11.79 -4.45
N SER A 440 1.04 -11.43 -3.35
CA SER A 440 1.82 -12.41 -2.58
C SER A 440 0.96 -13.54 -2.01
N GLY A 441 -0.24 -13.21 -1.54
CA GLY A 441 -1.19 -14.19 -1.04
C GLY A 441 -1.71 -15.12 -2.14
N TYR A 442 -2.04 -14.59 -3.31
CA TYR A 442 -2.43 -15.41 -4.47
C TYR A 442 -1.29 -16.31 -4.94
N LEU A 443 -0.07 -15.78 -5.05
CA LEU A 443 1.10 -16.57 -5.41
C LEU A 443 1.41 -17.67 -4.38
N ALA A 444 1.21 -17.40 -3.08
CA ALA A 444 1.37 -18.40 -2.04
C ALA A 444 0.30 -19.49 -2.16
N ALA A 445 -0.97 -19.12 -2.41
CA ALA A 445 -2.04 -20.07 -2.64
C ALA A 445 -1.76 -20.96 -3.87
N GLU A 446 -1.31 -20.38 -4.98
CA GLU A 446 -0.91 -21.12 -6.18
C GLU A 446 0.27 -22.07 -5.91
N ALA A 447 1.24 -21.65 -5.10
CA ALA A 447 2.38 -22.50 -4.74
C ALA A 447 1.95 -23.68 -3.86
N VAL A 448 1.05 -23.46 -2.88
CA VAL A 448 0.46 -24.54 -2.08
C VAL A 448 -0.26 -25.56 -2.96
N LEU A 449 -1.16 -25.09 -3.83
CA LEU A 449 -1.97 -25.95 -4.70
C LEU A 449 -1.10 -26.71 -5.71
N ARG A 450 -0.04 -26.09 -6.22
CA ARG A 450 0.93 -26.77 -7.10
C ARG A 450 1.68 -27.87 -6.36
N ALA A 451 2.10 -27.61 -5.12
CA ALA A 451 2.77 -28.61 -4.31
C ALA A 451 1.84 -29.77 -3.92
N ALA A 452 0.53 -29.54 -3.84
CA ALA A 452 -0.48 -30.57 -3.59
C ALA A 452 -0.91 -31.33 -4.86
N GLY A 453 -0.42 -30.94 -6.04
CA GLY A 453 -0.82 -31.57 -7.31
C GLY A 453 -2.16 -31.07 -7.87
N GLU A 454 -2.71 -29.97 -7.34
CA GLU A 454 -4.00 -29.37 -7.71
C GLU A 454 -3.81 -27.93 -8.26
N PRO A 455 -3.00 -27.67 -9.29
CA PRO A 455 -2.64 -26.32 -9.71
C PRO A 455 -3.87 -25.51 -10.12
N LYS A 456 -4.02 -24.33 -9.54
CA LYS A 456 -5.02 -23.31 -9.90
C LYS A 456 -4.34 -21.97 -10.02
N HIS A 457 -4.94 -21.05 -10.77
CA HIS A 457 -4.43 -19.72 -11.03
C HIS A 457 -5.37 -18.65 -10.46
N PHE A 458 -4.84 -17.76 -9.62
CA PHE A 458 -5.56 -16.67 -8.96
C PHE A 458 -5.01 -15.30 -9.35
N LEU A 459 -3.70 -15.24 -9.61
CA LEU A 459 -3.01 -13.99 -9.92
C LEU A 459 -3.59 -13.35 -11.17
N GLN A 460 -4.14 -12.14 -11.03
CA GLN A 460 -4.66 -11.38 -12.16
C GLN A 460 -3.51 -10.73 -12.92
N HIS A 461 -3.67 -10.63 -14.25
CA HIS A 461 -2.72 -9.90 -15.10
C HIS A 461 -2.71 -8.41 -14.72
N ASP A 462 -1.56 -7.77 -14.88
CA ASP A 462 -1.44 -6.31 -14.81
C ASP A 462 -2.36 -5.66 -15.84
N LEU A 463 -2.78 -4.43 -15.60
CA LEU A 463 -3.62 -3.66 -16.49
C LEU A 463 -2.93 -3.52 -17.86
N LYS A 464 -3.58 -4.04 -18.91
CA LYS A 464 -2.99 -4.06 -20.26
C LYS A 464 -2.79 -2.63 -20.77
N PRO A 465 -1.65 -2.34 -21.44
CA PRO A 465 -1.48 -1.09 -22.17
C PRO A 465 -2.62 -0.85 -23.15
N ASP A 466 -3.16 0.36 -23.18
CA ASP A 466 -4.22 0.74 -24.11
C ASP A 466 -3.80 1.88 -25.05
N GLY A 467 -4.66 2.20 -26.02
CA GLY A 467 -4.43 3.27 -26.98
C GLY A 467 -3.08 3.14 -27.67
N LEU A 468 -2.37 4.27 -27.81
CA LEU A 468 -1.04 4.31 -28.43
C LEU A 468 0.05 3.71 -27.55
N ALA A 469 -0.16 3.58 -26.25
CA ALA A 469 0.82 2.98 -25.34
C ALA A 469 1.13 1.52 -25.69
N GLY A 470 0.17 0.82 -26.29
CA GLY A 470 0.36 -0.55 -26.80
C GLY A 470 1.48 -0.69 -27.84
N LEU A 471 1.82 0.39 -28.58
CA LEU A 471 2.90 0.39 -29.57
C LEU A 471 4.31 0.30 -28.95
N TRP A 472 4.45 0.71 -27.69
CA TRP A 472 5.70 0.67 -26.92
C TRP A 472 5.78 -0.49 -25.93
N ALA A 473 4.67 -1.19 -25.70
CA ALA A 473 4.68 -2.36 -24.83
C ALA A 473 5.59 -3.44 -25.46
N LYS A 474 6.63 -3.81 -24.73
CA LYS A 474 7.47 -4.96 -25.10
C LYS A 474 6.79 -6.22 -24.59
N ASN A 475 6.56 -7.17 -25.47
CA ASN A 475 6.07 -8.52 -25.13
C ASN A 475 7.02 -9.26 -24.21
#